data_2cffc733be0657210961f0a0972914f8
#
_entry.id   2cffc733be0657210961f0a0972914f8
#
_cell.length_a   1.000
_cell.length_b   1.000
_cell.length_c   1.000
_cell.angle_alpha   90.00
_cell.angle_beta   90.00
_cell.angle_gamma   90.00
#
_symmetry.space_group_name_H-M   'P 1'
#
loop_
_entity.id
_entity.type
_entity.pdbx_description
1 polymer ?
#
loop_
_entity_poly.entity_id
_entity_poly.type
_entity_poly.pdbx_seq_one_letter_code
_entity_poly.pdbx_strand_id
1 'polypeptide(L)'
;MSKQPQAGREEILEYQVMWEPDSKKNTQMDRFRAAAGAASGLALENYDDLYHWSVESYPDFWAEFWKFSGIVFSRMYDEVVDTSKGIADVPEWFKGSRLNYAENLLRHKENDRVALYAAREGREEIVKVTFEELRQQVALFAAAMRKMGVKQGDRVVGYLPNGVHAVEAMLAAASIGAIWSSTSPDFGVNGVLDRFSQIQPKLIFSVEAVVYNGKEYSHMDKLQQVVKGLPDLKKVVLIPYVASKEKIDISKIPNSVFLDDFLATGKGAQAPQLEFEQLPFSHPLFIMFSSGTTGAPKCMVHSAGGTLIQHLKEHVLHGNTGSGDILLYYTTVGWMMWNWMVSALATGAAVVLYDGSPLVPTPNVLWDLVDRIGITILGTGAKWLAVLEEKQLKPGGTDIISCFMGQNFSVPVYRGEIQARNLGMAVEAWNEEGKAVWGESGELVCTKPIPCQPTHFWNDENGSKYRKAYFSRFPGVWVHGDFCRINPKTGGISMLGRSDGTLNPNGVRFGSSEIYNIVEAFEEVADSLCIPQYNKDGDERVLLFLKMASGHSFGPELVKSICNAIRVGLSARHVPSLILETKGIPYTLNGKKVEVAVKQIIAGKAVEYRGAFSNPEALDLYRDIPELQDF
;
A
#
# COMPACT_ATOMS: atom_id res chain seq x y z
N MET A 1 -45.99 -13.61 -28.93
CA MET A 1 -45.05 -12.55 -28.51
C MET A 1 -43.99 -13.20 -27.62
N SER A 2 -42.86 -13.51 -28.21
CA SER A 2 -41.73 -14.17 -27.56
C SER A 2 -40.90 -13.14 -26.79
N LYS A 3 -40.70 -13.37 -25.48
CA LYS A 3 -39.79 -12.58 -24.65
C LYS A 3 -38.37 -12.88 -25.08
N GLN A 4 -37.63 -11.87 -25.54
CA GLN A 4 -36.20 -11.93 -25.73
C GLN A 4 -35.48 -12.12 -24.36
N PRO A 5 -34.37 -12.85 -24.31
CA PRO A 5 -33.69 -13.15 -23.06
C PRO A 5 -32.97 -11.90 -22.51
N GLN A 6 -33.00 -11.75 -21.19
CA GLN A 6 -32.30 -10.70 -20.42
C GLN A 6 -30.77 -10.73 -20.48
N ALA A 7 -30.17 -11.72 -21.14
CA ALA A 7 -28.72 -11.88 -21.28
C ALA A 7 -28.01 -10.71 -22.00
N GLY A 8 -28.73 -9.96 -22.84
CA GLY A 8 -28.12 -8.84 -23.57
C GLY A 8 -27.88 -7.56 -22.76
N ARG A 9 -28.45 -7.43 -21.55
CA ARG A 9 -28.26 -6.23 -20.72
C ARG A 9 -27.05 -6.32 -19.80
N GLU A 10 -26.72 -7.50 -19.30
CA GLU A 10 -25.53 -7.73 -18.47
C GLU A 10 -24.24 -7.69 -19.30
N GLU A 11 -24.23 -8.22 -20.52
CA GLU A 11 -23.09 -8.11 -21.44
C GLU A 11 -22.76 -6.66 -21.84
N ILE A 12 -23.76 -5.79 -21.95
CA ILE A 12 -23.57 -4.38 -22.32
C ILE A 12 -22.96 -3.58 -21.14
N LEU A 13 -23.25 -3.95 -19.89
CA LEU A 13 -22.68 -3.30 -18.70
C LEU A 13 -21.24 -3.73 -18.43
N GLU A 14 -20.86 -4.94 -18.79
CA GLU A 14 -19.52 -5.51 -18.54
C GLU A 14 -18.41 -4.82 -19.34
N TYR A 15 -18.73 -4.17 -20.47
CA TYR A 15 -17.77 -3.48 -21.34
C TYR A 15 -18.07 -2.00 -21.51
N GLN A 16 -18.76 -1.38 -20.56
CA GLN A 16 -19.05 0.05 -20.62
C GLN A 16 -17.75 0.84 -20.50
N VAL A 17 -17.39 1.54 -21.58
CA VAL A 17 -16.26 2.46 -21.60
C VAL A 17 -16.59 3.69 -20.76
N MET A 18 -15.73 3.98 -19.78
CA MET A 18 -15.86 5.14 -18.89
C MET A 18 -14.93 6.29 -19.33
N TRP A 19 -13.85 5.96 -19.99
CA TRP A 19 -12.88 6.91 -20.51
C TRP A 19 -12.09 6.28 -21.65
N GLU A 20 -11.69 7.10 -22.63
CA GLU A 20 -10.83 6.68 -23.74
C GLU A 20 -9.57 7.55 -23.81
N PRO A 21 -8.44 6.97 -24.22
CA PRO A 21 -7.21 7.71 -24.45
C PRO A 21 -7.37 8.80 -25.49
N ASP A 22 -6.80 9.98 -25.22
CA ASP A 22 -6.68 11.02 -26.24
C ASP A 22 -5.52 10.69 -27.18
N SER A 23 -5.84 10.25 -28.40
CA SER A 23 -4.85 9.86 -29.40
C SER A 23 -3.93 11.00 -29.87
N LYS A 24 -4.27 12.26 -29.54
CA LYS A 24 -3.44 13.42 -29.85
C LYS A 24 -2.40 13.73 -28.78
N LYS A 25 -2.52 13.16 -27.60
CA LYS A 25 -1.54 13.33 -26.52
C LYS A 25 -0.33 12.43 -26.76
N ASN A 26 0.84 13.04 -26.76
CA ASN A 26 2.12 12.33 -26.75
C ASN A 26 2.56 12.17 -25.28
N THR A 27 2.09 11.11 -24.63
CA THR A 27 2.40 10.81 -23.22
C THR A 27 3.83 10.32 -23.06
N GLN A 28 4.32 10.30 -21.81
CA GLN A 28 5.63 9.70 -21.51
C GLN A 28 5.66 8.20 -21.87
N MET A 29 4.53 7.50 -21.72
CA MET A 29 4.37 6.11 -22.19
C MET A 29 4.60 6.01 -23.71
N ASP A 30 4.02 6.90 -24.50
CA ASP A 30 4.19 6.92 -25.96
C ASP A 30 5.65 7.19 -26.36
N ARG A 31 6.30 8.13 -25.69
CA ARG A 31 7.73 8.43 -25.90
C ARG A 31 8.63 7.26 -25.52
N PHE A 32 8.34 6.63 -24.41
CA PHE A 32 9.07 5.43 -23.96
C PHE A 32 8.87 4.27 -24.94
N ARG A 33 7.65 4.02 -25.40
CA ARG A 33 7.34 2.99 -26.40
C ARG A 33 8.12 3.20 -27.69
N ALA A 34 8.21 4.44 -28.16
CA ALA A 34 9.02 4.79 -29.33
C ALA A 34 10.52 4.54 -29.10
N ALA A 35 11.05 4.94 -27.93
CA ALA A 35 12.45 4.71 -27.56
C ALA A 35 12.77 3.21 -27.44
N ALA A 36 11.89 2.44 -26.82
CA ALA A 36 12.02 0.99 -26.69
C ALA A 36 11.98 0.28 -28.05
N GLY A 37 11.09 0.69 -28.94
CA GLY A 37 11.04 0.19 -30.32
C GLY A 37 12.31 0.46 -31.10
N ALA A 38 12.84 1.67 -31.01
CA ALA A 38 14.10 2.05 -31.65
C ALA A 38 15.29 1.24 -31.09
N ALA A 39 15.37 1.06 -29.77
CA ALA A 39 16.46 0.33 -29.12
C ALA A 39 16.41 -1.18 -29.38
N SER A 40 15.22 -1.78 -29.43
CA SER A 40 15.03 -3.22 -29.66
C SER A 40 14.96 -3.63 -31.11
N GLY A 41 14.73 -2.69 -32.02
CA GLY A 41 14.46 -2.97 -33.44
C GLY A 41 13.09 -3.60 -33.69
N LEU A 42 12.17 -3.53 -32.73
CA LEU A 42 10.84 -4.09 -32.79
C LEU A 42 9.79 -3.03 -33.11
N ALA A 43 8.75 -3.40 -33.85
CA ALA A 43 7.57 -2.59 -34.06
C ALA A 43 6.63 -2.70 -32.84
N LEU A 44 6.77 -1.80 -31.88
CA LEU A 44 5.90 -1.71 -30.71
C LEU A 44 4.79 -0.70 -30.98
N GLU A 45 3.69 -1.14 -31.59
CA GLU A 45 2.64 -0.25 -32.13
C GLU A 45 1.64 0.21 -31.08
N ASN A 46 1.46 -0.56 -30.01
CA ASN A 46 0.47 -0.30 -28.97
C ASN A 46 0.99 -0.71 -27.59
N TYR A 47 0.16 -0.51 -26.55
CA TYR A 47 0.50 -0.88 -25.19
C TYR A 47 0.72 -2.38 -25.03
N ASP A 48 -0.06 -3.21 -25.69
CA ASP A 48 0.00 -4.67 -25.58
C ASP A 48 1.33 -5.21 -26.08
N ASP A 49 1.80 -4.69 -27.24
CA ASP A 49 3.15 -4.98 -27.75
C ASP A 49 4.24 -4.59 -26.75
N LEU A 50 4.14 -3.37 -26.20
CA LEU A 50 5.08 -2.87 -25.21
C LEU A 50 5.06 -3.73 -23.93
N TYR A 51 3.87 -4.09 -23.45
CA TYR A 51 3.74 -4.94 -22.27
C TYR A 51 4.39 -6.32 -22.47
N HIS A 52 4.07 -6.99 -23.58
CA HIS A 52 4.66 -8.29 -23.87
C HIS A 52 6.19 -8.24 -23.96
N TRP A 53 6.72 -7.22 -24.65
CA TRP A 53 8.17 -7.00 -24.67
C TRP A 53 8.73 -6.75 -23.26
N SER A 54 8.04 -5.98 -22.42
CA SER A 54 8.50 -5.64 -21.07
C SER A 54 8.58 -6.83 -20.11
N VAL A 55 7.80 -7.89 -20.35
CA VAL A 55 7.82 -9.11 -19.52
C VAL A 55 8.62 -10.25 -20.15
N GLU A 56 8.63 -10.36 -21.47
CA GLU A 56 9.44 -11.38 -22.16
C GLU A 56 10.92 -11.00 -22.20
N SER A 57 11.22 -9.74 -22.46
CA SER A 57 12.58 -9.18 -22.49
C SER A 57 12.81 -8.23 -21.31
N TYR A 58 12.41 -8.65 -20.10
CA TYR A 58 12.43 -7.77 -18.93
C TYR A 58 13.80 -7.16 -18.60
N PRO A 59 14.97 -7.81 -18.84
CA PRO A 59 16.25 -7.14 -18.65
C PRO A 59 16.43 -5.94 -19.58
N ASP A 60 16.05 -6.08 -20.84
CA ASP A 60 16.13 -4.99 -21.83
C ASP A 60 15.14 -3.87 -21.52
N PHE A 61 13.93 -4.23 -21.06
CA PHE A 61 12.96 -3.25 -20.59
C PHE A 61 13.51 -2.39 -19.44
N TRP A 62 14.05 -3.01 -18.41
CA TRP A 62 14.57 -2.28 -17.24
C TRP A 62 15.84 -1.51 -17.58
N ALA A 63 16.70 -2.00 -18.47
CA ALA A 63 17.85 -1.26 -18.98
C ALA A 63 17.43 -0.01 -19.73
N GLU A 64 16.42 -0.13 -20.59
CA GLU A 64 15.91 1.02 -21.37
C GLU A 64 15.19 2.03 -20.46
N PHE A 65 14.43 1.53 -19.46
CA PHE A 65 13.80 2.42 -18.51
C PHE A 65 14.81 3.12 -17.57
N TRP A 66 15.89 2.47 -17.20
CA TRP A 66 16.99 3.10 -16.48
C TRP A 66 17.49 4.36 -17.21
N LYS A 67 17.71 4.27 -18.52
CA LYS A 67 18.11 5.42 -19.36
C LYS A 67 17.01 6.47 -19.42
N PHE A 68 15.80 6.05 -19.71
CA PHE A 68 14.66 6.94 -19.91
C PHE A 68 14.30 7.73 -18.64
N SER A 69 14.40 7.12 -17.48
CA SER A 69 14.06 7.73 -16.19
C SER A 69 15.00 8.84 -15.75
N GLY A 70 16.21 8.89 -16.27
CA GLY A 70 17.24 9.82 -15.83
C GLY A 70 17.71 9.59 -14.40
N ILE A 71 17.68 8.36 -13.91
CA ILE A 71 18.21 7.99 -12.59
C ILE A 71 19.62 8.57 -12.40
N VAL A 72 19.82 9.22 -11.24
CA VAL A 72 21.13 9.73 -10.82
C VAL A 72 21.90 8.62 -10.12
N PHE A 73 23.11 8.36 -10.56
CA PHE A 73 24.01 7.34 -10.02
C PHE A 73 25.46 7.81 -10.06
N SER A 74 26.29 7.30 -9.17
CA SER A 74 27.74 7.57 -9.17
C SER A 74 28.54 6.49 -9.89
N ARG A 75 28.01 5.28 -9.99
CA ARG A 75 28.59 4.17 -10.73
C ARG A 75 27.54 3.43 -11.54
N MET A 76 27.82 3.20 -12.82
CA MET A 76 26.97 2.43 -13.72
C MET A 76 26.97 0.95 -13.32
N TYR A 77 25.87 0.24 -13.58
CA TYR A 77 25.79 -1.20 -13.35
C TYR A 77 26.66 -2.00 -14.34
N ASP A 78 27.09 -3.17 -13.91
CA ASP A 78 27.80 -4.15 -14.75
C ASP A 78 26.82 -5.09 -15.46
N GLU A 79 25.71 -5.45 -14.78
CA GLU A 79 24.67 -6.37 -15.25
C GLU A 79 23.31 -5.92 -14.73
N VAL A 80 22.29 -6.02 -15.58
CA VAL A 80 20.90 -5.66 -15.17
C VAL A 80 20.35 -6.70 -14.22
N VAL A 81 20.34 -7.96 -14.64
CA VAL A 81 19.88 -9.10 -13.82
C VAL A 81 20.38 -10.41 -14.42
N ASP A 82 20.70 -11.38 -13.60
CA ASP A 82 21.02 -12.74 -14.00
C ASP A 82 19.76 -13.52 -14.37
N THR A 83 19.53 -13.73 -15.67
CA THR A 83 18.34 -14.41 -16.20
C THR A 83 18.30 -15.91 -15.96
N SER A 84 19.38 -16.51 -15.47
CA SER A 84 19.38 -17.90 -15.02
C SER A 84 18.63 -18.08 -13.70
N LYS A 85 18.37 -16.97 -12.98
CA LYS A 85 17.62 -16.92 -11.72
C LYS A 85 16.18 -16.51 -11.92
N GLY A 86 15.27 -17.23 -11.28
CA GLY A 86 13.87 -16.88 -11.23
C GLY A 86 13.53 -15.91 -10.08
N ILE A 87 12.27 -15.50 -10.00
CA ILE A 87 11.78 -14.60 -8.95
C ILE A 87 11.95 -15.19 -7.54
N ALA A 88 11.89 -16.52 -7.38
CA ALA A 88 12.08 -17.19 -6.10
C ALA A 88 13.54 -17.15 -5.61
N ASP A 89 14.49 -16.93 -6.50
CA ASP A 89 15.91 -16.80 -6.18
C ASP A 89 16.28 -15.40 -5.70
N VAL A 90 15.36 -14.46 -5.76
CA VAL A 90 15.55 -13.04 -5.42
C VAL A 90 16.82 -12.50 -6.07
N PRO A 91 16.88 -12.43 -7.41
CA PRO A 91 18.11 -12.05 -8.10
C PRO A 91 18.52 -10.62 -7.77
N GLU A 92 19.83 -10.37 -7.80
CA GLU A 92 20.39 -9.03 -7.67
C GLU A 92 20.10 -8.22 -8.95
N TRP A 93 19.56 -7.02 -8.76
CA TRP A 93 19.28 -6.09 -9.86
C TRP A 93 20.38 -5.04 -9.96
N PHE A 94 20.69 -4.65 -11.20
CA PHE A 94 21.64 -3.58 -11.52
C PHE A 94 22.94 -3.68 -10.72
N LYS A 95 23.49 -4.88 -10.68
CA LYS A 95 24.69 -5.24 -9.94
C LYS A 95 25.85 -4.30 -10.27
N GLY A 96 26.54 -3.84 -9.25
CA GLY A 96 27.67 -2.95 -9.36
C GLY A 96 27.30 -1.47 -9.41
N SER A 97 26.03 -1.11 -9.60
CA SER A 97 25.61 0.30 -9.56
C SER A 97 25.72 0.87 -8.15
N ARG A 98 25.95 2.19 -8.08
CA ARG A 98 25.98 2.98 -6.86
C ARG A 98 25.09 4.19 -7.01
N LEU A 99 24.16 4.37 -6.10
CA LEU A 99 23.18 5.46 -6.12
C LEU A 99 22.66 5.78 -4.71
N ASN A 100 21.87 6.85 -4.62
CA ASN A 100 21.15 7.22 -3.42
C ASN A 100 19.71 7.60 -3.74
N TYR A 101 18.77 7.04 -3.03
CA TYR A 101 17.33 7.31 -3.20
C TYR A 101 17.00 8.79 -2.97
N ALA A 102 17.48 9.36 -1.86
CA ALA A 102 17.20 10.76 -1.52
C ALA A 102 17.80 11.74 -2.54
N GLU A 103 18.96 11.46 -3.09
CA GLU A 103 19.58 12.25 -4.15
C GLU A 103 18.67 12.34 -5.39
N ASN A 104 18.06 11.24 -5.76
CA ASN A 104 17.11 11.18 -6.88
C ASN A 104 15.84 11.98 -6.63
N LEU A 105 15.30 11.99 -5.42
CA LEU A 105 14.11 12.76 -5.07
C LEU A 105 14.41 14.27 -4.99
N LEU A 106 15.62 14.64 -4.65
CA LEU A 106 16.06 16.03 -4.47
C LEU A 106 16.86 16.57 -5.68
N ARG A 107 16.85 15.86 -6.81
CA ARG A 107 17.67 16.20 -8.00
C ARG A 107 17.23 17.44 -8.76
N HIS A 108 15.97 17.85 -8.62
CA HIS A 108 15.44 19.03 -9.30
C HIS A 108 15.95 20.30 -8.65
N LYS A 109 16.57 21.18 -9.44
CA LYS A 109 17.34 22.33 -8.96
C LYS A 109 16.68 23.69 -9.23
N GLU A 110 15.44 23.70 -9.69
CA GLU A 110 14.65 24.93 -9.72
C GLU A 110 14.28 25.28 -8.27
N ASN A 111 15.09 26.15 -7.68
CA ASN A 111 15.09 26.38 -6.24
C ASN A 111 13.78 26.94 -5.67
N ASP A 112 13.07 27.71 -6.47
CA ASP A 112 11.82 28.38 -6.12
C ASP A 112 10.58 27.51 -6.33
N ARG A 113 10.72 26.33 -6.96
CA ARG A 113 9.60 25.40 -7.16
C ARG A 113 9.20 24.74 -5.85
N VAL A 114 7.87 24.68 -5.64
CA VAL A 114 7.31 23.97 -4.49
C VAL A 114 7.49 22.45 -4.67
N ALA A 115 8.11 21.84 -3.68
CA ALA A 115 8.21 20.38 -3.57
C ALA A 115 7.04 19.82 -2.75
N LEU A 116 6.71 20.46 -1.63
CA LEU A 116 5.69 19.98 -0.70
C LEU A 116 4.66 21.08 -0.41
N TYR A 117 3.39 20.69 -0.44
CA TYR A 117 2.28 21.42 0.15
C TYR A 117 1.80 20.61 1.36
N ALA A 118 1.76 21.22 2.54
CA ALA A 118 1.28 20.56 3.74
C ALA A 118 0.03 21.25 4.27
N ALA A 119 -1.04 20.48 4.39
CA ALA A 119 -2.31 20.90 4.96
C ALA A 119 -2.70 19.96 6.09
N ARG A 120 -3.40 20.47 7.10
CA ARG A 120 -3.88 19.66 8.20
C ARG A 120 -5.22 20.15 8.76
N GLU A 121 -5.96 19.22 9.32
CA GLU A 121 -7.23 19.50 9.96
C GLU A 121 -7.08 20.54 11.07
N GLY A 122 -8.05 21.45 11.13
CA GLY A 122 -8.06 22.52 12.13
C GLY A 122 -7.18 23.72 11.82
N ARG A 123 -6.53 23.74 10.66
CA ARG A 123 -5.74 24.89 10.18
C ARG A 123 -6.07 25.23 8.73
N GLU A 124 -6.29 26.53 8.49
CA GLU A 124 -6.56 27.02 7.12
C GLU A 124 -5.29 27.20 6.30
N GLU A 125 -4.16 27.41 6.96
CA GLU A 125 -2.87 27.63 6.32
C GLU A 125 -2.38 26.38 5.61
N ILE A 126 -1.94 26.55 4.36
CA ILE A 126 -1.21 25.54 3.60
C ILE A 126 0.26 25.92 3.59
N VAL A 127 1.09 25.11 4.24
CA VAL A 127 2.54 25.32 4.26
C VAL A 127 3.13 24.88 2.92
N LYS A 128 3.97 25.74 2.34
CA LYS A 128 4.69 25.44 1.10
C LYS A 128 6.18 25.31 1.42
N VAL A 129 6.79 24.24 0.92
CA VAL A 129 8.22 23.98 1.04
C VAL A 129 8.80 23.84 -0.36
N THR A 130 9.74 24.70 -0.73
CA THR A 130 10.43 24.60 -2.02
C THR A 130 11.45 23.47 -2.02
N PHE A 131 11.91 23.05 -3.21
CA PHE A 131 12.98 22.05 -3.30
C PHE A 131 14.26 22.49 -2.60
N GLU A 132 14.60 23.78 -2.68
CA GLU A 132 15.77 24.32 -1.95
C GLU A 132 15.59 24.25 -0.44
N GLU A 133 14.43 24.70 0.08
CA GLU A 133 14.13 24.60 1.51
C GLU A 133 14.12 23.16 1.98
N LEU A 134 13.58 22.22 1.17
CA LEU A 134 13.58 20.79 1.49
C LEU A 134 15.00 20.24 1.59
N ARG A 135 15.88 20.57 0.62
CA ARG A 135 17.30 20.18 0.68
C ARG A 135 18.00 20.71 1.93
N GLN A 136 17.77 21.98 2.27
CA GLN A 136 18.34 22.58 3.46
C GLN A 136 17.88 21.88 4.75
N GLN A 137 16.60 21.58 4.87
CA GLN A 137 16.06 20.88 6.04
C GLN A 137 16.57 19.45 6.13
N VAL A 138 16.62 18.71 5.02
CA VAL A 138 17.19 17.37 4.97
C VAL A 138 18.66 17.36 5.39
N ALA A 139 19.42 18.37 4.98
CA ALA A 139 20.81 18.54 5.40
C ALA A 139 20.95 18.74 6.92
N LEU A 140 20.07 19.53 7.53
CA LEU A 140 20.03 19.73 8.99
C LEU A 140 19.70 18.43 9.74
N PHE A 141 18.67 17.70 9.30
CA PHE A 141 18.31 16.41 9.89
C PHE A 141 19.46 15.41 9.76
N ALA A 142 20.05 15.29 8.58
CA ALA A 142 21.14 14.35 8.33
C ALA A 142 22.40 14.67 9.17
N ALA A 143 22.76 15.96 9.31
CA ALA A 143 23.88 16.37 10.13
C ALA A 143 23.67 16.01 11.60
N ALA A 144 22.49 16.25 12.15
CA ALA A 144 22.14 15.88 13.51
C ALA A 144 22.14 14.37 13.73
N MET A 145 21.61 13.60 12.77
CA MET A 145 21.66 12.13 12.81
C MET A 145 23.09 11.60 12.80
N ARG A 146 23.95 12.13 11.95
CA ARG A 146 25.38 11.75 11.93
C ARG A 146 26.08 12.09 13.23
N LYS A 147 25.78 13.26 13.81
CA LYS A 147 26.37 13.70 15.07
C LYS A 147 26.03 12.77 16.23
N MET A 148 24.81 12.22 16.28
CA MET A 148 24.46 11.23 17.30
C MET A 148 24.94 9.80 16.99
N GLY A 149 25.56 9.58 15.83
CA GLY A 149 26.15 8.30 15.45
C GLY A 149 25.24 7.39 14.62
N VAL A 150 24.21 7.91 13.95
CA VAL A 150 23.46 7.13 12.95
C VAL A 150 24.34 6.80 11.76
N LYS A 151 24.37 5.53 11.38
CA LYS A 151 25.20 4.98 10.30
C LYS A 151 24.36 4.18 9.31
N GLN A 152 24.98 3.80 8.20
CA GLN A 152 24.40 2.88 7.24
C GLN A 152 23.88 1.63 7.95
N GLY A 153 22.66 1.21 7.61
CA GLY A 153 22.03 0.04 8.19
C GLY A 153 21.34 0.25 9.54
N ASP A 154 21.57 1.38 10.21
CA ASP A 154 20.81 1.72 11.42
C ASP A 154 19.34 1.98 11.07
N ARG A 155 18.41 1.61 11.98
CA ARG A 155 16.99 1.86 11.78
C ARG A 155 16.60 3.16 12.45
N VAL A 156 15.93 4.00 11.66
CA VAL A 156 15.34 5.26 12.08
C VAL A 156 13.84 5.17 11.83
N VAL A 157 13.05 5.44 12.83
CA VAL A 157 11.58 5.30 12.73
C VAL A 157 10.86 6.61 13.00
N GLY A 158 9.69 6.73 12.36
CA GLY A 158 8.74 7.81 12.59
C GLY A 158 7.43 7.29 13.18
N TYR A 159 6.99 7.90 14.27
CA TYR A 159 5.64 7.76 14.82
C TYR A 159 4.99 9.13 14.69
N LEU A 160 4.58 9.43 13.45
CA LEU A 160 4.35 10.80 12.97
C LEU A 160 3.05 10.91 12.15
N PRO A 161 2.41 12.08 12.17
CA PRO A 161 1.40 12.44 11.18
C PRO A 161 2.01 12.66 9.79
N ASN A 162 1.15 12.66 8.76
CA ASN A 162 1.56 12.91 7.39
C ASN A 162 1.85 14.41 7.18
N GLY A 163 3.08 14.81 7.40
CA GLY A 163 3.54 16.18 7.30
C GLY A 163 4.97 16.29 6.77
N VAL A 164 5.45 17.54 6.70
CA VAL A 164 6.79 17.81 6.13
C VAL A 164 7.92 17.14 6.90
N HIS A 165 7.80 17.02 8.21
CA HIS A 165 8.86 16.46 9.06
C HIS A 165 9.06 14.96 8.81
N ALA A 166 7.99 14.21 8.48
CA ALA A 166 8.12 12.80 8.10
C ALA A 166 8.94 12.63 6.82
N VAL A 167 8.69 13.49 5.82
CA VAL A 167 9.45 13.50 4.56
C VAL A 167 10.91 13.89 4.79
N GLU A 168 11.15 14.96 5.56
CA GLU A 168 12.50 15.45 5.88
C GLU A 168 13.32 14.39 6.62
N ALA A 169 12.73 13.75 7.64
CA ALA A 169 13.39 12.71 8.42
C ALA A 169 13.69 11.47 7.57
N MET A 170 12.74 11.03 6.75
CA MET A 170 12.93 9.89 5.86
C MET A 170 14.03 10.14 4.83
N LEU A 171 14.02 11.29 4.17
CA LEU A 171 15.05 11.64 3.19
C LEU A 171 16.44 11.78 3.84
N ALA A 172 16.52 12.31 5.05
CA ALA A 172 17.76 12.40 5.80
C ALA A 172 18.30 11.00 6.14
N ALA A 173 17.45 10.10 6.63
CA ALA A 173 17.82 8.70 6.88
C ALA A 173 18.33 8.03 5.60
N ALA A 174 17.61 8.18 4.49
CA ALA A 174 18.01 7.63 3.18
C ALA A 174 19.34 8.20 2.68
N SER A 175 19.60 9.48 2.90
CA SER A 175 20.87 10.13 2.49
C SER A 175 22.08 9.52 3.18
N ILE A 176 21.92 9.06 4.42
CA ILE A 176 22.96 8.41 5.23
C ILE A 176 23.11 6.92 4.90
N GLY A 177 22.11 6.31 4.30
CA GLY A 177 22.03 4.86 4.13
C GLY A 177 21.42 4.13 5.35
N ALA A 178 20.79 4.85 6.27
CA ALA A 178 19.96 4.29 7.31
C ALA A 178 18.64 3.76 6.73
N ILE A 179 17.99 2.88 7.46
CA ILE A 179 16.75 2.23 7.03
C ILE A 179 15.57 2.90 7.73
N TRP A 180 14.60 3.34 6.96
CA TRP A 180 13.41 4.03 7.46
C TRP A 180 12.22 3.07 7.62
N SER A 181 11.49 3.25 8.71
CA SER A 181 10.15 2.70 8.89
C SER A 181 9.26 3.70 9.62
N SER A 182 7.98 3.71 9.35
CA SER A 182 7.06 4.66 9.97
C SER A 182 5.67 4.08 10.23
N THR A 183 5.00 4.67 11.20
CA THR A 183 3.60 4.42 11.54
C THR A 183 2.92 5.72 11.95
N SER A 184 1.61 5.77 11.81
CA SER A 184 0.83 6.96 12.16
C SER A 184 0.42 6.97 13.64
N PRO A 185 0.11 8.16 14.20
CA PRO A 185 -0.23 8.31 15.61
C PRO A 185 -1.52 7.62 16.06
N ASP A 186 -2.39 7.23 15.13
CA ASP A 186 -3.61 6.47 15.40
C ASP A 186 -3.32 5.01 15.83
N PHE A 187 -2.14 4.49 15.51
CA PHE A 187 -1.75 3.16 15.98
C PHE A 187 -1.59 3.13 17.50
N GLY A 188 -2.20 2.11 18.13
CA GLY A 188 -2.03 1.85 19.55
C GLY A 188 -0.63 1.34 19.89
N VAL A 189 -0.27 1.40 21.16
CA VAL A 189 1.04 1.00 21.69
C VAL A 189 1.44 -0.42 21.24
N ASN A 190 0.54 -1.38 21.37
CA ASN A 190 0.82 -2.77 20.99
C ASN A 190 1.08 -2.93 19.49
N GLY A 191 0.27 -2.25 18.66
CA GLY A 191 0.46 -2.28 17.20
C GLY A 191 1.80 -1.70 16.77
N VAL A 192 2.28 -0.66 17.43
CA VAL A 192 3.59 -0.05 17.19
C VAL A 192 4.72 -0.96 17.67
N LEU A 193 4.60 -1.52 18.88
CA LEU A 193 5.63 -2.40 19.44
C LEU A 193 5.73 -3.73 18.71
N ASP A 194 4.62 -4.31 18.24
CA ASP A 194 4.64 -5.51 17.39
C ASP A 194 5.47 -5.33 16.11
N ARG A 195 5.62 -4.10 15.67
CA ARG A 195 6.42 -3.71 14.51
C ARG A 195 7.83 -3.30 14.91
N PHE A 196 7.97 -2.22 15.62
CA PHE A 196 9.27 -1.57 15.87
C PHE A 196 10.18 -2.37 16.80
N SER A 197 9.64 -3.19 17.71
CA SER A 197 10.47 -4.08 18.53
C SER A 197 11.22 -5.13 17.71
N GLN A 198 10.73 -5.47 16.53
CA GLN A 198 11.41 -6.41 15.63
C GLN A 198 12.69 -5.86 15.00
N ILE A 199 12.82 -4.54 14.87
CA ILE A 199 13.86 -3.90 14.09
C ILE A 199 14.87 -3.10 14.91
N GLN A 200 14.71 -2.99 16.22
CA GLN A 200 15.63 -2.31 17.15
C GLN A 200 16.01 -0.90 16.65
N PRO A 201 15.07 0.06 16.58
CA PRO A 201 15.38 1.39 16.10
C PRO A 201 16.31 2.13 17.03
N LYS A 202 17.24 2.92 16.45
CA LYS A 202 18.18 3.75 17.19
C LYS A 202 17.63 5.13 17.51
N LEU A 203 16.78 5.64 16.64
CA LEU A 203 16.18 6.97 16.70
C LEU A 203 14.71 6.89 16.34
N ILE A 204 13.88 7.60 17.11
CA ILE A 204 12.46 7.77 16.80
C ILE A 204 12.08 9.26 16.78
N PHE A 205 11.31 9.65 15.77
CA PHE A 205 10.64 10.95 15.69
C PHE A 205 9.18 10.79 16.04
N SER A 206 8.63 11.72 16.81
CA SER A 206 7.21 11.74 17.15
C SER A 206 6.69 13.15 17.43
N VAL A 207 5.43 13.26 17.80
CA VAL A 207 4.72 14.49 18.11
C VAL A 207 4.01 14.39 19.46
N GLU A 208 3.63 15.53 20.05
CA GLU A 208 2.94 15.57 21.34
C GLU A 208 1.44 15.31 21.24
N ALA A 209 0.82 15.72 20.13
CA ALA A 209 -0.62 15.59 19.92
C ALA A 209 -0.96 15.63 18.42
N VAL A 210 -2.16 15.22 18.09
CA VAL A 210 -2.75 15.30 16.75
C VAL A 210 -4.19 15.76 16.82
N VAL A 211 -4.73 16.27 15.71
CA VAL A 211 -6.15 16.64 15.57
C VAL A 211 -6.80 15.71 14.53
N TYR A 212 -7.91 15.09 14.90
CA TYR A 212 -8.66 14.24 14.02
C TYR A 212 -10.17 14.26 14.35
N ASN A 213 -11.02 14.39 13.34
CA ASN A 213 -12.47 14.52 13.50
C ASN A 213 -12.88 15.65 14.46
N GLY A 214 -12.20 16.79 14.38
CA GLY A 214 -12.48 17.96 15.20
C GLY A 214 -12.03 17.85 16.66
N LYS A 215 -11.27 16.80 17.01
CA LYS A 215 -10.78 16.56 18.39
C LYS A 215 -9.26 16.52 18.42
N GLU A 216 -8.71 17.08 19.49
CA GLU A 216 -7.30 16.96 19.82
C GLU A 216 -7.06 15.68 20.64
N TYR A 217 -6.05 14.92 20.27
CA TYR A 217 -5.61 13.73 20.97
C TYR A 217 -4.17 13.90 21.43
N SER A 218 -3.95 13.87 22.74
CA SER A 218 -2.61 13.80 23.29
C SER A 218 -1.94 12.49 22.92
N HIS A 219 -0.69 12.57 22.48
CA HIS A 219 0.11 11.43 22.06
C HIS A 219 1.19 11.03 23.07
N MET A 220 1.36 11.84 24.14
CA MET A 220 2.47 11.72 25.08
C MET A 220 2.49 10.38 25.84
N ASP A 221 1.34 9.90 26.33
CA ASP A 221 1.26 8.65 27.07
C ASP A 221 1.56 7.44 26.18
N LYS A 222 1.05 7.43 24.95
CA LYS A 222 1.39 6.41 23.95
C LYS A 222 2.89 6.39 23.67
N LEU A 223 3.47 7.56 23.40
CA LEU A 223 4.89 7.69 23.10
C LEU A 223 5.76 7.20 24.25
N GLN A 224 5.42 7.55 25.49
CA GLN A 224 6.13 7.09 26.68
C GLN A 224 6.13 5.55 26.79
N GLN A 225 4.98 4.92 26.56
CA GLN A 225 4.85 3.46 26.58
C GLN A 225 5.61 2.79 25.44
N VAL A 226 5.57 3.35 24.22
CA VAL A 226 6.32 2.85 23.07
C VAL A 226 7.83 2.93 23.31
N VAL A 227 8.32 4.06 23.80
CA VAL A 227 9.74 4.27 24.12
C VAL A 227 10.21 3.28 25.18
N LYS A 228 9.40 3.02 26.20
CA LYS A 228 9.68 2.02 27.24
C LYS A 228 9.83 0.61 26.66
N GLY A 229 9.10 0.28 25.62
CA GLY A 229 9.18 -1.01 24.91
C GLY A 229 10.28 -1.11 23.86
N LEU A 230 11.07 -0.05 23.65
CA LEU A 230 12.16 0.01 22.67
C LEU A 230 13.50 0.34 23.36
N PRO A 231 14.13 -0.64 24.04
CA PRO A 231 15.28 -0.39 24.90
C PRO A 231 16.55 0.04 24.13
N ASP A 232 16.61 -0.22 22.84
CA ASP A 232 17.78 0.14 22.01
C ASP A 232 17.77 1.59 21.51
N LEU A 233 16.69 2.34 21.74
CA LEU A 233 16.60 3.75 21.39
C LEU A 233 17.68 4.57 22.09
N LYS A 234 18.45 5.32 21.30
CA LYS A 234 19.47 6.26 21.78
C LYS A 234 18.90 7.67 21.92
N LYS A 235 17.90 8.00 21.11
CA LYS A 235 17.27 9.33 21.12
C LYS A 235 15.81 9.28 20.67
N VAL A 236 15.00 10.10 21.33
CA VAL A 236 13.60 10.37 20.99
C VAL A 236 13.50 11.85 20.62
N VAL A 237 13.15 12.18 19.40
CA VAL A 237 12.99 13.57 18.94
C VAL A 237 11.51 13.90 18.89
N LEU A 238 11.11 14.84 19.73
CA LEU A 238 9.74 15.33 19.76
C LEU A 238 9.58 16.61 18.95
N ILE A 239 8.63 16.57 18.03
CA ILE A 239 8.28 17.69 17.16
C ILE A 239 7.02 18.36 17.72
N PRO A 240 7.09 19.62 18.21
CA PRO A 240 5.89 20.36 18.58
C PRO A 240 4.96 20.49 17.37
N TYR A 241 3.75 19.95 17.48
CA TYR A 241 2.84 19.84 16.35
C TYR A 241 1.54 20.62 16.54
N VAL A 242 0.89 20.46 17.68
CA VAL A 242 -0.34 21.17 18.05
C VAL A 242 -0.04 22.30 19.01
N ALA A 243 0.67 22.02 20.09
CA ALA A 243 1.07 23.01 21.09
C ALA A 243 2.46 23.58 20.82
N SER A 244 2.73 24.77 21.37
CA SER A 244 4.09 25.32 21.38
C SER A 244 5.00 24.55 22.33
N LYS A 245 6.30 24.54 22.04
CA LYS A 245 7.35 23.84 22.79
C LYS A 245 7.27 24.08 24.31
N GLU A 246 7.00 25.31 24.71
CA GLU A 246 6.96 25.73 26.12
C GLU A 246 5.83 25.07 26.91
N LYS A 247 4.80 24.59 26.24
CA LYS A 247 3.64 23.92 26.84
C LYS A 247 3.76 22.39 26.91
N ILE A 248 4.87 21.85 26.40
CA ILE A 248 5.07 20.40 26.28
C ILE A 248 6.10 19.95 27.31
N ASP A 249 5.72 19.00 28.16
CA ASP A 249 6.61 18.36 29.14
C ASP A 249 7.11 17.01 28.61
N ILE A 250 8.40 16.93 28.29
CA ILE A 250 9.08 15.70 27.83
C ILE A 250 9.89 15.02 28.92
N SER A 251 9.84 15.49 30.16
CA SER A 251 10.67 14.99 31.27
C SER A 251 10.45 13.51 31.59
N LYS A 252 9.26 12.98 31.29
CA LYS A 252 8.90 11.57 31.54
C LYS A 252 9.34 10.61 30.43
N ILE A 253 9.85 11.13 29.32
CA ILE A 253 10.29 10.32 28.18
C ILE A 253 11.82 10.27 28.18
N PRO A 254 12.43 9.10 28.45
CA PRO A 254 13.89 8.98 28.47
C PRO A 254 14.52 9.33 27.12
N ASN A 255 15.71 9.94 27.16
CA ASN A 255 16.48 10.29 25.97
C ASN A 255 15.77 11.21 24.98
N SER A 256 14.77 11.96 25.45
CA SER A 256 13.98 12.86 24.59
C SER A 256 14.62 14.24 24.49
N VAL A 257 14.49 14.81 23.29
CA VAL A 257 14.84 16.21 22.99
C VAL A 257 13.81 16.78 22.03
N PHE A 258 13.64 18.09 22.03
CA PHE A 258 12.84 18.74 20.99
C PHE A 258 13.60 18.81 19.66
N LEU A 259 12.86 18.89 18.56
CA LEU A 259 13.42 18.90 17.21
C LEU A 259 14.47 20.01 17.00
N ASP A 260 14.16 21.25 17.41
CA ASP A 260 15.07 22.38 17.26
C ASP A 260 16.40 22.17 18.00
N ASP A 261 16.35 21.63 19.21
CA ASP A 261 17.54 21.28 19.99
C ASP A 261 18.33 20.13 19.34
N PHE A 262 17.61 19.14 18.80
CA PHE A 262 18.25 18.05 18.05
C PHE A 262 18.97 18.54 16.79
N LEU A 263 18.31 19.37 15.98
CA LEU A 263 18.91 19.92 14.76
C LEU A 263 20.10 20.84 15.07
N ALA A 264 20.05 21.56 16.18
CA ALA A 264 21.16 22.42 16.63
C ALA A 264 22.45 21.62 16.90
N THR A 265 22.36 20.36 17.30
CA THR A 265 23.54 19.52 17.57
C THR A 265 24.41 19.27 16.34
N GLY A 266 23.82 19.26 15.16
CA GLY A 266 24.51 19.06 13.88
C GLY A 266 25.05 20.32 13.23
N LYS A 267 24.71 21.51 13.77
CA LYS A 267 25.18 22.80 13.24
C LYS A 267 26.61 23.08 13.62
N GLY A 268 27.41 23.51 12.64
CA GLY A 268 28.76 24.03 12.83
C GLY A 268 28.86 25.52 12.52
N ALA A 269 30.06 26.00 12.24
CA ALA A 269 30.32 27.40 11.84
C ALA A 269 29.66 27.76 10.50
N GLN A 270 29.44 26.78 9.63
CA GLN A 270 28.75 26.91 8.35
C GLN A 270 27.49 26.03 8.33
N ALA A 271 26.55 26.35 7.45
CA ALA A 271 25.37 25.52 7.20
C ALA A 271 25.79 24.10 6.76
N PRO A 272 25.15 23.04 7.29
CA PRO A 272 25.48 21.69 6.88
C PRO A 272 25.29 21.49 5.37
N GLN A 273 26.25 20.81 4.74
CA GLN A 273 26.15 20.40 3.34
C GLN A 273 25.39 19.07 3.25
N LEU A 274 24.50 18.96 2.25
CA LEU A 274 23.81 17.72 1.98
C LEU A 274 24.73 16.75 1.26
N GLU A 275 24.97 15.63 1.89
CA GLU A 275 25.81 14.54 1.37
C GLU A 275 24.95 13.29 1.18
N PHE A 276 25.14 12.61 0.05
CA PHE A 276 24.43 11.39 -0.28
C PHE A 276 25.38 10.20 -0.35
N GLU A 277 25.25 9.28 0.59
CA GLU A 277 26.02 8.03 0.57
C GLU A 277 25.67 7.24 -0.70
N GLN A 278 26.71 6.87 -1.45
CA GLN A 278 26.54 6.09 -2.66
C GLN A 278 26.50 4.59 -2.33
N LEU A 279 25.38 3.98 -2.54
CA LEU A 279 25.03 2.67 -2.01
C LEU A 279 24.76 1.67 -3.14
N PRO A 280 24.99 0.36 -2.91
CA PRO A 280 24.56 -0.66 -3.86
C PRO A 280 23.05 -0.54 -4.14
N PHE A 281 22.63 -0.95 -5.32
CA PHE A 281 21.20 -0.97 -5.71
C PHE A 281 20.34 -1.73 -4.69
N SER A 282 20.85 -2.83 -4.16
CA SER A 282 20.16 -3.71 -3.19
C SER A 282 20.20 -3.22 -1.74
N HIS A 283 20.83 -2.07 -1.46
CA HIS A 283 20.92 -1.56 -0.09
C HIS A 283 19.53 -1.31 0.51
N PRO A 284 19.25 -1.76 1.74
CA PRO A 284 17.97 -1.55 2.38
C PRO A 284 17.60 -0.06 2.53
N LEU A 285 16.39 0.29 2.14
CA LEU A 285 15.84 1.65 2.24
C LEU A 285 14.70 1.72 3.24
N PHE A 286 13.70 0.86 3.05
CA PHE A 286 12.47 0.83 3.84
C PHE A 286 12.25 -0.53 4.46
N ILE A 287 11.71 -0.54 5.68
CA ILE A 287 11.07 -1.69 6.27
C ILE A 287 9.57 -1.43 6.32
N MET A 288 8.82 -2.27 5.61
CA MET A 288 7.36 -2.22 5.55
C MET A 288 6.78 -3.38 6.34
N PHE A 289 5.65 -3.14 6.99
CA PHE A 289 4.94 -4.15 7.74
C PHE A 289 3.59 -4.46 7.10
N SER A 290 3.30 -5.73 6.91
CA SER A 290 1.96 -6.18 6.60
C SER A 290 1.37 -6.91 7.81
N SER A 291 0.13 -6.56 8.16
CA SER A 291 -0.59 -7.24 9.21
C SER A 291 -0.88 -8.67 8.77
N GLY A 292 -0.24 -9.63 9.46
CA GLY A 292 -0.65 -11.02 9.39
C GLY A 292 -1.87 -11.24 10.29
N THR A 293 -2.82 -12.01 9.84
CA THR A 293 -3.96 -12.46 10.66
C THR A 293 -3.57 -13.54 11.65
N THR A 294 -2.37 -14.11 11.49
CA THR A 294 -1.86 -15.25 12.26
C THR A 294 -0.37 -15.08 12.54
N GLY A 295 -0.03 -14.26 13.53
CA GLY A 295 1.37 -14.07 13.93
C GLY A 295 1.84 -12.62 13.91
N ALA A 296 3.11 -12.39 14.22
CA ALA A 296 3.73 -11.08 14.14
C ALA A 296 3.62 -10.50 12.71
N PRO A 297 3.47 -9.16 12.56
CA PRO A 297 3.49 -8.53 11.25
C PRO A 297 4.72 -8.94 10.46
N LYS A 298 4.54 -9.26 9.17
CA LYS A 298 5.66 -9.50 8.27
C LYS A 298 6.51 -8.21 8.20
N CYS A 299 7.80 -8.37 8.30
CA CYS A 299 8.76 -7.28 8.33
C CYS A 299 9.60 -7.32 7.05
N MET A 300 9.12 -6.65 6.01
CA MET A 300 9.66 -6.71 4.65
C MET A 300 10.69 -5.61 4.42
N VAL A 301 11.86 -5.98 3.93
CA VAL A 301 12.95 -5.05 3.60
C VAL A 301 12.96 -4.77 2.10
N HIS A 302 12.82 -3.51 1.73
CA HIS A 302 12.85 -3.05 0.35
C HIS A 302 14.13 -2.27 0.05
N SER A 303 14.72 -2.56 -1.11
CA SER A 303 15.96 -1.92 -1.56
C SER A 303 15.74 -0.49 -2.05
N ALA A 304 16.79 0.33 -1.92
CA ALA A 304 16.80 1.70 -2.41
C ALA A 304 16.62 1.77 -3.93
N GLY A 305 17.41 1.00 -4.67
CA GLY A 305 17.33 0.99 -6.14
C GLY A 305 16.03 0.39 -6.66
N GLY A 306 15.59 -0.73 -6.08
CA GLY A 306 14.36 -1.40 -6.49
C GLY A 306 13.12 -0.55 -6.26
N THR A 307 13.03 0.10 -5.12
CA THR A 307 11.96 1.05 -4.80
C THR A 307 11.96 2.24 -5.77
N LEU A 308 13.12 2.84 -5.98
CA LEU A 308 13.27 4.02 -6.84
C LEU A 308 12.86 3.75 -8.28
N ILE A 309 13.43 2.73 -8.92
CA ILE A 309 13.15 2.46 -10.33
C ILE A 309 11.71 2.02 -10.57
N GLN A 310 11.16 1.27 -9.63
CA GLN A 310 9.77 0.81 -9.71
C GLN A 310 8.79 1.97 -9.58
N HIS A 311 8.98 2.85 -8.59
CA HIS A 311 8.14 4.02 -8.40
C HIS A 311 8.27 5.01 -9.55
N LEU A 312 9.47 5.22 -10.07
CA LEU A 312 9.68 6.04 -11.28
C LEU A 312 8.92 5.48 -12.47
N LYS A 313 8.99 4.17 -12.71
CA LYS A 313 8.24 3.51 -13.78
C LYS A 313 6.74 3.78 -13.66
N GLU A 314 6.20 3.67 -12.46
CA GLU A 314 4.78 3.90 -12.22
C GLU A 314 4.39 5.37 -12.38
N HIS A 315 5.14 6.30 -11.79
CA HIS A 315 4.84 7.73 -11.90
C HIS A 315 5.04 8.25 -13.33
N VAL A 316 6.17 7.93 -13.94
CA VAL A 316 6.53 8.46 -15.27
C VAL A 316 5.69 7.82 -16.36
N LEU A 317 5.66 6.50 -16.44
CA LEU A 317 4.99 5.80 -17.54
C LEU A 317 3.48 5.66 -17.29
N HIS A 318 3.08 5.11 -16.18
CA HIS A 318 1.67 4.84 -15.88
C HIS A 318 0.91 6.08 -15.43
N GLY A 319 1.53 6.93 -14.63
CA GLY A 319 0.94 8.18 -14.13
C GLY A 319 1.10 9.36 -15.06
N ASN A 320 1.95 9.26 -16.07
CA ASN A 320 2.35 10.39 -16.93
C ASN A 320 2.74 11.64 -16.12
N THR A 321 3.34 11.42 -14.95
CA THR A 321 3.67 12.45 -13.96
C THR A 321 4.96 13.16 -14.33
N GLY A 322 4.95 14.46 -14.26
CA GLY A 322 6.12 15.30 -14.54
C GLY A 322 6.16 16.54 -13.67
N SER A 323 7.07 17.44 -13.97
CA SER A 323 7.35 18.64 -13.17
C SER A 323 6.19 19.64 -13.08
N GLY A 324 5.22 19.56 -13.99
CA GLY A 324 4.00 20.38 -13.95
C GLY A 324 2.89 19.83 -13.05
N ASP A 325 3.07 18.64 -12.47
CA ASP A 325 2.04 17.98 -11.73
C ASP A 325 2.13 18.26 -10.22
N ILE A 326 0.97 18.20 -9.58
CA ILE A 326 0.79 18.27 -8.13
C ILE A 326 -0.04 17.05 -7.74
N LEU A 327 0.56 16.15 -6.94
CA LEU A 327 -0.02 14.87 -6.58
C LEU A 327 -0.45 14.86 -5.12
N LEU A 328 -1.72 14.51 -4.89
CA LEU A 328 -2.24 14.16 -3.57
C LEU A 328 -2.67 12.70 -3.58
N TYR A 329 -2.20 11.93 -2.61
CA TYR A 329 -2.79 10.65 -2.25
C TYR A 329 -3.22 10.68 -0.80
N TYR A 330 -4.50 10.44 -0.52
CA TYR A 330 -4.99 10.41 0.87
C TYR A 330 -4.50 9.14 1.57
N THR A 331 -3.49 9.31 2.41
CA THR A 331 -2.80 8.22 3.11
C THR A 331 -2.16 8.70 4.41
N THR A 332 -1.64 7.78 5.19
CA THR A 332 -0.79 8.06 6.35
C THR A 332 0.62 7.52 6.13
N VAL A 333 1.57 7.94 6.96
CA VAL A 333 2.98 7.52 6.86
C VAL A 333 3.20 6.03 7.14
N GLY A 334 2.23 5.35 7.72
CA GLY A 334 2.26 3.91 7.99
C GLY A 334 1.85 3.02 6.81
N TRP A 335 1.46 3.62 5.69
CA TRP A 335 0.94 2.91 4.53
C TRP A 335 1.90 2.98 3.35
N MET A 336 1.96 1.92 2.57
CA MET A 336 2.82 1.84 1.38
C MET A 336 2.60 3.00 0.40
N MET A 337 1.35 3.46 0.25
CA MET A 337 1.03 4.54 -0.68
C MET A 337 1.67 5.88 -0.30
N TRP A 338 2.04 6.09 0.97
CA TRP A 338 2.84 7.25 1.36
C TRP A 338 4.24 7.21 0.75
N ASN A 339 4.92 6.07 0.84
CA ASN A 339 6.25 5.88 0.26
C ASN A 339 6.20 6.06 -1.27
N TRP A 340 5.19 5.49 -1.90
CA TRP A 340 4.95 5.63 -3.34
C TRP A 340 4.68 7.10 -3.72
N MET A 341 3.82 7.79 -3.00
CA MET A 341 3.49 9.20 -3.22
C MET A 341 4.72 10.10 -3.12
N VAL A 342 5.51 9.96 -2.06
CA VAL A 342 6.71 10.79 -1.85
C VAL A 342 7.74 10.58 -2.96
N SER A 343 7.86 9.38 -3.49
CA SER A 343 8.74 9.08 -4.64
C SER A 343 8.43 9.91 -5.88
N ALA A 344 7.23 10.47 -6.01
CA ALA A 344 6.87 11.36 -7.12
C ALA A 344 7.75 12.61 -7.20
N LEU A 345 8.37 13.02 -6.10
CA LEU A 345 9.35 14.13 -6.09
C LEU A 345 10.48 13.91 -7.11
N ALA A 346 10.86 12.67 -7.36
CA ALA A 346 11.90 12.33 -8.34
C ALA A 346 11.53 12.72 -9.78
N THR A 347 10.26 12.93 -10.08
CA THR A 347 9.76 13.41 -11.38
C THR A 347 9.75 14.94 -11.48
N GLY A 348 10.07 15.65 -10.41
CA GLY A 348 9.92 17.10 -10.29
C GLY A 348 8.52 17.57 -9.93
N ALA A 349 7.58 16.66 -9.76
CA ALA A 349 6.23 16.96 -9.28
C ALA A 349 6.25 17.44 -7.83
N ALA A 350 5.28 18.27 -7.47
CA ALA A 350 4.98 18.58 -6.07
C ALA A 350 4.09 17.51 -5.45
N VAL A 351 4.24 17.30 -4.15
CA VAL A 351 3.45 16.33 -3.37
C VAL A 351 2.66 17.08 -2.31
N VAL A 352 1.39 16.75 -2.15
CA VAL A 352 0.52 17.30 -1.13
C VAL A 352 0.43 16.32 0.05
N LEU A 353 0.77 16.81 1.22
CA LEU A 353 0.70 16.08 2.48
C LEU A 353 -0.53 16.58 3.24
N TYR A 354 -1.50 15.72 3.44
CA TYR A 354 -2.70 16.05 4.22
C TYR A 354 -2.81 15.17 5.46
N ASP A 355 -2.87 15.81 6.62
CA ASP A 355 -3.07 15.16 7.92
C ASP A 355 -4.42 15.57 8.51
N GLY A 356 -5.34 14.63 8.58
CA GLY A 356 -6.67 14.84 9.13
C GLY A 356 -7.74 13.94 8.53
N SER A 357 -8.97 14.12 8.98
CA SER A 357 -10.13 13.44 8.44
C SER A 357 -10.45 13.92 7.02
N PRO A 358 -10.82 13.02 6.10
CA PRO A 358 -11.26 13.42 4.76
C PRO A 358 -12.71 13.92 4.73
N LEU A 359 -13.36 14.00 5.89
CA LEU A 359 -14.77 14.35 6.06
C LEU A 359 -14.98 15.60 6.92
N VAL A 360 -13.92 16.21 7.44
CA VAL A 360 -13.97 17.36 8.35
C VAL A 360 -13.15 18.52 7.77
N PRO A 361 -13.63 19.78 7.75
CA PRO A 361 -14.92 20.25 8.29
C PRO A 361 -16.14 19.79 7.48
N THR A 362 -15.96 19.41 6.21
CA THR A 362 -17.01 18.90 5.33
C THR A 362 -16.46 17.73 4.48
N PRO A 363 -17.32 16.87 3.91
CA PRO A 363 -16.89 15.82 2.97
C PRO A 363 -16.17 16.34 1.72
N ASN A 364 -16.20 17.64 1.47
CA ASN A 364 -15.53 18.28 0.33
C ASN A 364 -14.07 18.69 0.61
N VAL A 365 -13.54 18.47 1.80
CA VAL A 365 -12.21 18.98 2.19
C VAL A 365 -11.10 18.62 1.21
N LEU A 366 -11.10 17.42 0.64
CA LEU A 366 -10.07 17.03 -0.35
C LEU A 366 -10.31 17.72 -1.70
N TRP A 367 -11.57 17.92 -2.10
CA TRP A 367 -11.91 18.68 -3.31
C TRP A 367 -11.54 20.16 -3.17
N ASP A 368 -11.77 20.74 -1.99
CA ASP A 368 -11.36 22.12 -1.69
C ASP A 368 -9.83 22.28 -1.78
N LEU A 369 -9.06 21.26 -1.37
CA LEU A 369 -7.61 21.25 -1.56
C LEU A 369 -7.22 21.14 -3.04
N VAL A 370 -7.94 20.34 -3.83
CA VAL A 370 -7.73 20.25 -5.28
C VAL A 370 -7.84 21.64 -5.91
N ASP A 371 -8.88 22.38 -5.59
CA ASP A 371 -9.12 23.72 -6.15
C ASP A 371 -8.12 24.76 -5.63
N ARG A 372 -7.82 24.75 -4.33
CA ARG A 372 -6.92 25.73 -3.71
C ARG A 372 -5.46 25.59 -4.11
N ILE A 373 -4.98 24.35 -4.31
CA ILE A 373 -3.58 24.06 -4.63
C ILE A 373 -3.37 23.89 -6.14
N GLY A 374 -4.41 23.51 -6.86
CA GLY A 374 -4.31 23.16 -8.27
C GLY A 374 -3.81 21.73 -8.47
N ILE A 375 -4.29 20.78 -7.65
CA ILE A 375 -3.88 19.38 -7.71
C ILE A 375 -4.28 18.78 -9.06
N THR A 376 -3.33 18.14 -9.73
CA THR A 376 -3.54 17.51 -11.05
C THR A 376 -3.77 16.01 -10.97
N ILE A 377 -3.30 15.36 -9.90
CA ILE A 377 -3.45 13.92 -9.68
C ILE A 377 -3.96 13.69 -8.26
N LEU A 378 -5.13 13.07 -8.15
CA LEU A 378 -5.75 12.73 -6.87
C LEU A 378 -5.90 11.22 -6.74
N GLY A 379 -5.29 10.65 -5.71
CA GLY A 379 -5.45 9.25 -5.31
C GLY A 379 -6.08 9.13 -3.94
N THR A 380 -6.93 8.13 -3.76
CA THR A 380 -7.59 7.87 -2.49
C THR A 380 -8.01 6.41 -2.35
N GLY A 381 -8.36 6.00 -1.14
CA GLY A 381 -8.95 4.70 -0.90
C GLY A 381 -10.41 4.65 -1.40
N ALA A 382 -10.81 3.50 -1.91
CA ALA A 382 -12.17 3.27 -2.41
C ALA A 382 -13.26 3.60 -1.36
N LYS A 383 -12.96 3.41 -0.09
CA LYS A 383 -13.89 3.71 1.01
C LYS A 383 -14.29 5.19 1.08
N TRP A 384 -13.38 6.12 0.79
CA TRP A 384 -13.71 7.54 0.74
C TRP A 384 -14.63 7.85 -0.46
N LEU A 385 -14.31 7.32 -1.64
CA LEU A 385 -15.18 7.45 -2.80
C LEU A 385 -16.56 6.78 -2.56
N ALA A 386 -16.57 5.65 -1.85
CA ALA A 386 -17.81 4.97 -1.50
C ALA A 386 -18.68 5.76 -0.50
N VAL A 387 -18.09 6.54 0.40
CA VAL A 387 -18.81 7.46 1.28
C VAL A 387 -19.40 8.64 0.49
N LEU A 388 -18.73 9.06 -0.59
CA LEU A 388 -19.21 10.11 -1.49
C LEU A 388 -20.23 9.56 -2.52
N GLU A 389 -20.10 8.29 -2.89
CA GLU A 389 -20.95 7.64 -3.90
C GLU A 389 -20.96 6.11 -3.68
N GLU A 390 -21.68 5.63 -2.68
CA GLU A 390 -21.70 4.20 -2.31
C GLU A 390 -21.31 3.23 -3.45
N LYS A 391 -20.05 2.87 -3.54
CA LYS A 391 -19.39 1.60 -3.94
C LYS A 391 -18.16 1.65 -4.86
N GLN A 392 -17.15 1.00 -4.33
CA GLN A 392 -16.06 0.13 -4.88
C GLN A 392 -14.91 0.71 -5.72
N LEU A 393 -13.67 0.45 -5.28
CA LEU A 393 -12.60 -0.42 -5.81
C LEU A 393 -11.21 -0.11 -5.22
N LYS A 394 -10.40 -1.15 -4.98
CA LYS A 394 -8.99 -1.06 -4.53
C LYS A 394 -8.05 -1.75 -5.51
N PRO A 395 -6.84 -1.24 -5.70
CA PRO A 395 -5.66 -2.10 -5.78
C PRO A 395 -4.40 -1.50 -5.15
N GLY A 396 -3.48 -2.35 -4.72
CA GLY A 396 -2.13 -2.03 -4.28
C GLY A 396 -1.64 -2.99 -3.21
N GLY A 397 -0.46 -3.57 -3.40
CA GLY A 397 0.11 -4.56 -2.50
C GLY A 397 1.27 -4.00 -1.68
N THR A 398 1.15 -3.96 -0.34
CA THR A 398 2.21 -3.57 0.58
C THR A 398 3.46 -4.44 0.40
N ASP A 399 3.28 -5.72 0.11
CA ASP A 399 4.34 -6.72 0.03
C ASP A 399 5.36 -6.44 -1.08
N ILE A 400 4.98 -5.75 -2.15
CA ILE A 400 5.88 -5.38 -3.25
C ILE A 400 6.23 -3.88 -3.29
N ILE A 401 5.73 -3.11 -2.36
CA ILE A 401 5.87 -1.62 -2.33
C ILE A 401 5.45 -0.95 -3.65
N SER A 402 4.58 -1.57 -4.41
CA SER A 402 4.27 -1.24 -5.80
C SER A 402 2.88 -1.74 -6.17
N CYS A 403 2.57 -1.68 -7.48
CA CYS A 403 1.32 -2.17 -8.05
C CYS A 403 1.59 -3.16 -9.18
N PHE A 404 0.93 -4.32 -9.15
CA PHE A 404 0.96 -5.29 -10.27
C PHE A 404 0.18 -4.82 -11.48
N MET A 405 -0.83 -3.99 -11.23
CA MET A 405 -1.76 -3.46 -12.21
C MET A 405 -2.24 -2.08 -11.78
N GLY A 406 -2.68 -1.26 -12.70
CA GLY A 406 -3.07 0.09 -12.36
C GLY A 406 -3.58 0.92 -13.53
N GLN A 407 -3.56 2.24 -13.33
CA GLN A 407 -3.93 3.22 -14.35
C GLN A 407 -3.01 3.15 -15.56
N ASN A 408 -3.57 3.50 -16.72
CA ASN A 408 -2.83 3.50 -17.97
C ASN A 408 -3.47 4.49 -18.95
N PHE A 409 -2.71 5.49 -19.37
CA PHE A 409 -3.19 6.49 -20.33
C PHE A 409 -3.22 6.00 -21.78
N SER A 410 -2.80 4.77 -22.05
CA SER A 410 -2.77 4.20 -23.41
C SER A 410 -3.95 3.28 -23.73
N VAL A 411 -4.75 2.92 -22.72
CA VAL A 411 -5.90 2.01 -22.87
C VAL A 411 -7.16 2.57 -22.22
N PRO A 412 -8.35 2.22 -22.71
CA PRO A 412 -9.62 2.68 -22.13
C PRO A 412 -9.82 2.25 -20.68
N VAL A 413 -10.64 3.01 -19.95
CA VAL A 413 -11.18 2.60 -18.65
C VAL A 413 -12.53 1.94 -18.88
N TYR A 414 -12.64 0.68 -18.47
CA TYR A 414 -13.91 -0.05 -18.46
C TYR A 414 -14.47 -0.11 -17.04
N ARG A 415 -15.79 -0.05 -16.95
CA ARG A 415 -16.48 -0.11 -15.65
C ARG A 415 -16.20 -1.42 -14.93
N GLY A 416 -15.74 -1.33 -13.67
CA GLY A 416 -15.48 -2.50 -12.81
C GLY A 416 -14.14 -3.18 -13.03
N GLU A 417 -13.28 -2.66 -13.90
CA GLU A 417 -11.96 -3.22 -14.20
C GLU A 417 -10.83 -2.25 -13.82
N ILE A 418 -9.72 -2.81 -13.38
CA ILE A 418 -8.42 -2.13 -13.36
C ILE A 418 -7.89 -2.17 -14.79
N GLN A 419 -7.42 -1.03 -15.31
CA GLN A 419 -7.16 -0.87 -16.75
C GLN A 419 -6.19 -1.88 -17.35
N ALA A 420 -5.05 -2.12 -16.70
CA ALA A 420 -4.00 -2.97 -17.28
C ALA A 420 -3.03 -3.52 -16.25
N ARG A 421 -2.37 -4.61 -16.64
CA ARG A 421 -1.15 -5.08 -15.97
C ARG A 421 -0.03 -4.08 -16.21
N ASN A 422 0.75 -3.79 -15.16
CA ASN A 422 1.83 -2.81 -15.25
C ASN A 422 3.04 -3.36 -16.03
N LEU A 423 3.77 -2.47 -16.70
CA LEU A 423 4.97 -2.82 -17.43
C LEU A 423 6.03 -3.45 -16.51
N GLY A 424 6.72 -4.46 -17.01
CA GLY A 424 7.74 -5.20 -16.27
C GLY A 424 7.20 -6.14 -15.20
N MET A 425 5.88 -6.26 -15.08
CA MET A 425 5.20 -7.12 -14.10
C MET A 425 4.53 -8.29 -14.82
N ALA A 426 5.17 -9.46 -14.82
CA ALA A 426 4.66 -10.68 -15.49
C ALA A 426 3.53 -11.29 -14.66
N VAL A 427 2.39 -10.63 -14.66
CA VAL A 427 1.20 -10.97 -13.87
C VAL A 427 0.30 -11.92 -14.65
N GLU A 428 -0.12 -12.98 -13.99
CA GLU A 428 -1.06 -13.96 -14.53
C GLU A 428 -2.10 -14.35 -13.46
N ALA A 429 -3.24 -14.86 -13.90
CA ALA A 429 -4.20 -15.55 -13.07
C ALA A 429 -4.01 -17.05 -13.29
N TRP A 430 -3.69 -17.81 -12.23
CA TRP A 430 -3.42 -19.24 -12.33
C TRP A 430 -4.51 -20.08 -11.66
N ASN A 431 -4.90 -21.15 -12.34
CA ASN A 431 -5.76 -22.19 -11.75
C ASN A 431 -4.97 -23.07 -10.76
N GLU A 432 -5.61 -24.08 -10.20
CA GLU A 432 -5.00 -24.98 -9.21
C GLU A 432 -3.87 -25.83 -9.76
N GLU A 433 -3.94 -26.16 -11.05
CA GLU A 433 -2.94 -26.93 -11.77
C GLU A 433 -1.71 -26.09 -12.15
N GLY A 434 -1.67 -24.82 -11.76
CA GLY A 434 -0.57 -23.90 -12.07
C GLY A 434 -0.52 -23.47 -13.53
N LYS A 435 -1.68 -23.36 -14.17
CA LYS A 435 -1.81 -22.90 -15.56
C LYS A 435 -2.50 -21.56 -15.62
N ALA A 436 -2.01 -20.67 -16.49
CA ALA A 436 -2.62 -19.37 -16.74
C ALA A 436 -4.03 -19.52 -17.34
N VAL A 437 -4.98 -18.77 -16.79
CA VAL A 437 -6.39 -18.73 -17.25
C VAL A 437 -6.81 -17.28 -17.54
N TRP A 438 -7.75 -17.15 -18.48
CA TRP A 438 -8.34 -15.88 -18.88
C TRP A 438 -9.87 -15.99 -18.82
N GLY A 439 -10.52 -14.91 -18.37
CA GLY A 439 -11.98 -14.90 -18.21
C GLY A 439 -12.49 -15.71 -17.00
N GLU A 440 -11.61 -16.41 -16.33
CA GLU A 440 -11.89 -17.22 -15.15
C GLU A 440 -11.15 -16.70 -13.92
N SER A 441 -11.63 -17.07 -12.74
CA SER A 441 -10.96 -16.76 -11.48
C SER A 441 -9.68 -17.57 -11.34
N GLY A 442 -8.58 -16.92 -10.99
CA GLY A 442 -7.30 -17.57 -10.72
C GLY A 442 -6.52 -16.86 -9.63
N GLU A 443 -5.53 -17.55 -9.09
CA GLU A 443 -4.57 -16.98 -8.14
C GLU A 443 -3.71 -15.92 -8.84
N LEU A 444 -3.62 -14.75 -8.25
CA LEU A 444 -2.73 -13.68 -8.74
C LEU A 444 -1.28 -14.08 -8.51
N VAL A 445 -0.55 -14.29 -9.59
CA VAL A 445 0.85 -14.67 -9.55
C VAL A 445 1.73 -13.72 -10.35
N CYS A 446 3.01 -13.65 -9.99
CA CYS A 446 4.05 -13.02 -10.79
C CYS A 446 5.12 -14.03 -11.11
N THR A 447 5.39 -14.22 -12.41
CA THR A 447 6.20 -15.34 -12.91
C THR A 447 7.65 -14.96 -13.22
N LYS A 448 7.95 -13.66 -13.26
CA LYS A 448 9.30 -13.14 -13.56
C LYS A 448 9.81 -12.27 -12.41
N PRO A 449 11.12 -12.16 -12.23
CA PRO A 449 11.71 -11.26 -11.24
C PRO A 449 11.30 -9.80 -11.45
N ILE A 450 11.12 -9.10 -10.34
CA ILE A 450 10.77 -7.68 -10.32
C ILE A 450 11.69 -6.93 -9.36
N PRO A 451 12.15 -5.71 -9.70
CA PRO A 451 13.10 -4.98 -8.87
C PRO A 451 12.59 -4.60 -7.48
N CYS A 452 11.28 -4.47 -7.33
CA CYS A 452 10.63 -4.02 -6.09
C CYS A 452 10.26 -5.16 -5.12
N GLN A 453 10.46 -6.43 -5.48
CA GLN A 453 10.20 -7.51 -4.51
C GLN A 453 11.08 -7.31 -3.26
N PRO A 454 10.59 -7.64 -2.06
CA PRO A 454 11.41 -7.55 -0.86
C PRO A 454 12.68 -8.35 -1.03
N THR A 455 13.80 -7.79 -0.63
CA THR A 455 15.08 -8.49 -0.67
C THR A 455 15.13 -9.65 0.32
N HIS A 456 14.49 -9.45 1.47
CA HIS A 456 14.37 -10.43 2.55
C HIS A 456 13.34 -9.95 3.58
N PHE A 457 12.99 -10.82 4.50
CA PHE A 457 12.33 -10.42 5.75
C PHE A 457 13.38 -10.17 6.82
N TRP A 458 13.16 -9.16 7.62
CA TRP A 458 14.00 -8.88 8.79
C TRP A 458 13.93 -10.05 9.77
N ASN A 459 15.07 -10.49 10.31
CA ASN A 459 15.18 -11.66 11.18
C ASN A 459 14.70 -13.00 10.53
N ASP A 460 14.98 -13.17 9.26
CA ASP A 460 14.73 -14.41 8.51
C ASP A 460 16.02 -14.84 7.76
N GLU A 461 17.07 -15.12 8.53
CA GLU A 461 18.44 -15.35 8.03
C GLU A 461 18.51 -16.44 6.94
N ASN A 462 17.71 -17.49 7.06
CA ASN A 462 17.67 -18.58 6.08
C ASN A 462 16.60 -18.39 5.00
N GLY A 463 15.82 -17.30 5.05
CA GLY A 463 14.76 -16.99 4.09
C GLY A 463 13.54 -17.93 4.15
N SER A 464 13.39 -18.72 5.21
CA SER A 464 12.33 -19.71 5.31
C SER A 464 10.93 -19.10 5.40
N LYS A 465 10.79 -18.01 6.15
CA LYS A 465 9.53 -17.27 6.28
C LYS A 465 9.14 -16.62 4.95
N TYR A 466 10.13 -16.04 4.27
CA TYR A 466 9.94 -15.42 2.96
C TYR A 466 9.47 -16.44 1.91
N ARG A 467 10.17 -17.57 1.79
CA ARG A 467 9.77 -18.65 0.87
C ARG A 467 8.40 -19.22 1.21
N LYS A 468 8.10 -19.39 2.50
CA LYS A 468 6.78 -19.88 2.93
C LYS A 468 5.67 -18.90 2.58
N ALA A 469 5.94 -17.59 2.67
CA ALA A 469 4.92 -16.57 2.40
C ALA A 469 4.51 -16.51 0.92
N TYR A 470 5.46 -16.67 0.00
CA TYR A 470 5.21 -16.34 -1.42
C TYR A 470 5.41 -17.50 -2.40
N PHE A 471 6.13 -18.55 -2.02
CA PHE A 471 6.56 -19.61 -2.96
C PHE A 471 6.13 -21.03 -2.55
N SER A 472 5.33 -21.15 -1.50
CA SER A 472 4.91 -22.46 -0.98
C SER A 472 3.86 -23.15 -1.85
N ARG A 473 2.96 -22.37 -2.48
CA ARG A 473 1.86 -22.92 -3.29
C ARG A 473 2.32 -23.32 -4.69
N PHE A 474 3.05 -22.43 -5.35
CA PHE A 474 3.64 -22.68 -6.67
C PHE A 474 5.16 -22.44 -6.59
N PRO A 475 5.97 -23.49 -6.48
CA PRO A 475 7.43 -23.34 -6.39
C PRO A 475 7.99 -22.52 -7.56
N GLY A 476 8.83 -21.53 -7.24
CA GLY A 476 9.45 -20.69 -8.26
C GLY A 476 8.60 -19.53 -8.78
N VAL A 477 7.37 -19.38 -8.31
CA VAL A 477 6.44 -18.33 -8.74
C VAL A 477 5.91 -17.57 -7.53
N TRP A 478 5.91 -16.25 -7.59
CA TRP A 478 5.36 -15.39 -6.56
C TRP A 478 3.84 -15.51 -6.50
N VAL A 479 3.31 -15.93 -5.38
CA VAL A 479 1.88 -16.01 -5.10
C VAL A 479 1.50 -14.85 -4.16
N HIS A 480 0.64 -13.95 -4.66
CA HIS A 480 0.31 -12.75 -3.88
C HIS A 480 -0.74 -12.99 -2.79
N GLY A 481 -1.54 -14.02 -2.96
CA GLY A 481 -2.60 -14.35 -2.01
C GLY A 481 -3.92 -13.62 -2.29
N ASP A 482 -4.15 -13.25 -3.53
CA ASP A 482 -5.38 -12.66 -4.02
C ASP A 482 -5.90 -13.44 -5.22
N PHE A 483 -7.22 -13.51 -5.39
CA PHE A 483 -7.82 -13.97 -6.63
C PHE A 483 -8.11 -12.80 -7.55
N CYS A 484 -7.87 -13.04 -8.84
CA CYS A 484 -8.22 -12.09 -9.88
C CYS A 484 -8.80 -12.80 -11.10
N ARG A 485 -9.41 -12.02 -11.97
CA ARG A 485 -9.87 -12.44 -13.29
C ARG A 485 -9.38 -11.45 -14.32
N ILE A 486 -8.67 -11.93 -15.33
CA ILE A 486 -8.20 -11.11 -16.45
C ILE A 486 -9.19 -11.26 -17.60
N ASN A 487 -9.73 -10.13 -18.04
CA ASN A 487 -10.73 -10.13 -19.11
C ASN A 487 -10.04 -10.38 -20.49
N PRO A 488 -10.42 -11.42 -21.23
CA PRO A 488 -9.78 -11.74 -22.50
C PRO A 488 -10.04 -10.74 -23.62
N LYS A 489 -11.08 -9.89 -23.49
CA LYS A 489 -11.44 -8.89 -24.50
C LYS A 489 -10.78 -7.56 -24.25
N THR A 490 -10.71 -7.12 -22.99
CA THR A 490 -10.21 -5.79 -22.60
C THR A 490 -8.79 -5.82 -22.08
N GLY A 491 -8.31 -6.97 -21.60
CA GLY A 491 -7.07 -7.09 -20.83
C GLY A 491 -7.16 -6.51 -19.42
N GLY A 492 -8.31 -5.94 -19.03
CA GLY A 492 -8.57 -5.39 -17.72
C GLY A 492 -8.68 -6.47 -16.65
N ILE A 493 -8.49 -6.08 -15.39
CA ILE A 493 -8.42 -7.03 -14.28
C ILE A 493 -9.47 -6.70 -13.22
N SER A 494 -10.22 -7.71 -12.81
CA SER A 494 -11.12 -7.65 -11.66
C SER A 494 -10.51 -8.39 -10.48
N MET A 495 -10.42 -7.73 -9.33
CA MET A 495 -9.98 -8.38 -8.08
C MET A 495 -11.17 -9.07 -7.42
N LEU A 496 -10.98 -10.32 -7.00
CA LEU A 496 -12.04 -11.18 -6.47
C LEU A 496 -11.90 -11.47 -4.97
N GLY A 497 -10.92 -10.84 -4.32
CA GLY A 497 -10.67 -10.97 -2.89
C GLY A 497 -9.42 -11.79 -2.54
N ARG A 498 -9.23 -12.03 -1.25
CA ARG A 498 -8.07 -12.79 -0.73
C ARG A 498 -8.21 -14.27 -1.04
N SER A 499 -7.13 -14.92 -1.46
CA SER A 499 -7.13 -16.35 -1.72
C SER A 499 -7.03 -17.21 -0.43
N ASP A 500 -6.51 -16.62 0.64
CA ASP A 500 -6.49 -17.24 1.98
C ASP A 500 -7.86 -17.19 2.69
N GLY A 501 -8.77 -16.31 2.22
CA GLY A 501 -10.19 -16.23 2.62
C GLY A 501 -11.14 -16.93 1.64
N THR A 502 -10.63 -17.77 0.74
CA THR A 502 -11.45 -18.45 -0.26
C THR A 502 -12.42 -19.43 0.35
N LEU A 503 -13.63 -19.41 -0.18
CA LEU A 503 -14.71 -20.30 0.13
C LEU A 503 -14.75 -21.43 -0.90
N ASN A 504 -14.90 -22.67 -0.46
CA ASN A 504 -14.92 -23.84 -1.33
C ASN A 504 -15.99 -24.87 -0.92
N PRO A 505 -17.24 -24.46 -0.69
CA PRO A 505 -18.27 -25.41 -0.33
C PRO A 505 -18.54 -26.36 -1.50
N ASN A 506 -18.50 -27.68 -1.23
CA ASN A 506 -18.78 -28.73 -2.21
C ASN A 506 -17.94 -28.63 -3.51
N GLY A 507 -16.68 -28.18 -3.40
CA GLY A 507 -15.75 -28.12 -4.52
C GLY A 507 -15.95 -26.91 -5.46
N VAL A 508 -16.79 -25.95 -5.11
CA VAL A 508 -16.95 -24.71 -5.87
C VAL A 508 -16.23 -23.58 -5.18
N ARG A 509 -15.17 -23.06 -5.77
CA ARG A 509 -14.38 -21.97 -5.22
C ARG A 509 -14.88 -20.61 -5.65
N PHE A 510 -14.98 -19.69 -4.68
CA PHE A 510 -15.30 -18.29 -4.91
C PHE A 510 -14.72 -17.41 -3.79
N GLY A 511 -14.56 -16.13 -4.09
CA GLY A 511 -14.09 -15.16 -3.11
C GLY A 511 -15.22 -14.64 -2.24
N SER A 512 -14.93 -14.36 -0.96
CA SER A 512 -15.89 -13.73 -0.04
C SER A 512 -16.40 -12.39 -0.57
N SER A 513 -15.59 -11.66 -1.33
CA SER A 513 -15.97 -10.38 -1.94
C SER A 513 -17.16 -10.49 -2.90
N GLU A 514 -17.34 -11.61 -3.57
CA GLU A 514 -18.48 -11.84 -4.46
C GLU A 514 -19.81 -11.80 -3.67
N ILE A 515 -19.80 -12.36 -2.47
CA ILE A 515 -20.94 -12.31 -1.54
C ILE A 515 -21.11 -10.90 -0.97
N TYR A 516 -20.02 -10.25 -0.54
CA TYR A 516 -20.09 -8.88 0.02
C TYR A 516 -20.71 -7.89 -0.95
N ASN A 517 -20.38 -7.97 -2.24
CA ASN A 517 -20.91 -7.08 -3.26
C ASN A 517 -22.43 -7.12 -3.36
N ILE A 518 -23.05 -8.27 -3.13
CA ILE A 518 -24.50 -8.42 -3.14
C ILE A 518 -25.10 -8.02 -1.79
N VAL A 519 -24.51 -8.49 -0.71
CA VAL A 519 -25.09 -8.35 0.64
C VAL A 519 -25.01 -6.92 1.14
N GLU A 520 -23.89 -6.25 0.92
CA GLU A 520 -23.69 -4.86 1.36
C GLU A 520 -24.40 -3.82 0.48
N ALA A 521 -25.09 -4.28 -0.58
CA ALA A 521 -26.01 -3.47 -1.35
C ALA A 521 -27.41 -3.35 -0.71
N PHE A 522 -27.72 -4.15 0.29
CA PHE A 522 -28.97 -4.05 1.05
C PHE A 522 -28.88 -2.88 2.03
N GLU A 523 -29.88 -1.98 1.99
CA GLU A 523 -29.94 -0.82 2.90
C GLU A 523 -30.00 -1.22 4.38
N GLU A 524 -30.53 -2.39 4.67
CA GLU A 524 -30.66 -2.96 6.01
C GLU A 524 -29.32 -3.44 6.58
N VAL A 525 -28.31 -3.65 5.73
CA VAL A 525 -27.01 -4.19 6.12
C VAL A 525 -25.97 -3.09 6.17
N ALA A 526 -25.42 -2.83 7.36
CA ALA A 526 -24.33 -1.89 7.53
C ALA A 526 -22.96 -2.49 7.15
N ASP A 527 -22.78 -3.80 7.42
CA ASP A 527 -21.52 -4.50 7.16
C ASP A 527 -21.75 -6.02 7.21
N SER A 528 -20.83 -6.80 6.66
CA SER A 528 -20.92 -8.25 6.63
C SER A 528 -19.58 -8.93 6.74
N LEU A 529 -19.57 -10.20 7.19
CA LEU A 529 -18.38 -11.05 7.23
C LEU A 529 -18.73 -12.45 6.76
N CYS A 530 -18.03 -12.94 5.76
CA CYS A 530 -18.24 -14.25 5.17
C CYS A 530 -17.01 -15.12 5.41
N ILE A 531 -17.19 -16.29 6.02
CA ILE A 531 -16.10 -17.20 6.37
C ILE A 531 -16.48 -18.67 6.17
N PRO A 532 -15.50 -19.55 5.94
CA PRO A 532 -15.74 -20.99 5.94
C PRO A 532 -15.68 -21.56 7.37
N GLN A 533 -16.54 -22.52 7.65
CA GLN A 533 -16.42 -23.43 8.80
C GLN A 533 -16.23 -24.86 8.32
N TYR A 534 -15.38 -25.62 8.99
CA TYR A 534 -15.08 -27.02 8.66
C TYR A 534 -15.57 -27.94 9.78
N ASN A 535 -16.17 -29.07 9.39
CA ASN A 535 -16.48 -30.15 10.32
C ASN A 535 -15.28 -31.09 10.54
N LYS A 536 -15.47 -32.13 11.36
CA LYS A 536 -14.42 -33.12 11.66
C LYS A 536 -14.02 -33.97 10.44
N ASP A 537 -14.90 -34.09 9.47
CA ASP A 537 -14.68 -34.85 8.24
C ASP A 537 -14.04 -34.00 7.12
N GLY A 538 -13.85 -32.71 7.38
CA GLY A 538 -13.25 -31.77 6.46
C GLY A 538 -14.25 -31.13 5.48
N ASP A 539 -15.55 -31.38 5.65
CA ASP A 539 -16.57 -30.70 4.84
C ASP A 539 -16.66 -29.21 5.22
N GLU A 540 -16.83 -28.38 4.21
CA GLU A 540 -16.92 -26.94 4.36
C GLU A 540 -18.36 -26.45 4.25
N ARG A 541 -18.78 -25.58 5.16
CA ARG A 541 -19.96 -24.74 4.99
C ARG A 541 -19.59 -23.25 5.07
N VAL A 542 -20.38 -22.44 4.40
CA VAL A 542 -20.19 -20.98 4.37
C VAL A 542 -21.09 -20.32 5.40
N LEU A 543 -20.49 -19.47 6.23
CA LEU A 543 -21.17 -18.67 7.23
C LEU A 543 -21.15 -17.20 6.78
N LEU A 544 -22.27 -16.50 6.92
CA LEU A 544 -22.37 -15.07 6.68
C LEU A 544 -22.88 -14.38 7.94
N PHE A 545 -22.10 -13.44 8.47
CA PHE A 545 -22.50 -12.59 9.59
C PHE A 545 -22.89 -11.21 9.08
N LEU A 546 -24.04 -10.71 9.56
CA LEU A 546 -24.58 -9.41 9.19
C LEU A 546 -24.53 -8.45 10.37
N LYS A 547 -23.95 -7.29 10.18
CA LYS A 547 -24.15 -6.15 11.07
C LYS A 547 -25.26 -5.27 10.50
N MET A 548 -26.33 -5.10 11.26
CA MET A 548 -27.49 -4.36 10.80
C MET A 548 -27.24 -2.86 10.80
N ALA A 549 -27.80 -2.18 9.79
CA ALA A 549 -27.86 -0.72 9.74
C ALA A 549 -28.79 -0.16 10.81
N SER A 550 -28.54 1.08 11.23
CA SER A 550 -29.37 1.76 12.24
C SER A 550 -30.84 1.83 11.80
N GLY A 551 -31.74 1.44 12.67
CA GLY A 551 -33.17 1.43 12.40
C GLY A 551 -33.70 0.19 11.69
N HIS A 552 -32.82 -0.77 11.38
CA HIS A 552 -33.19 -2.04 10.75
C HIS A 552 -32.97 -3.23 11.70
N SER A 553 -33.78 -4.27 11.54
CA SER A 553 -33.74 -5.47 12.36
C SER A 553 -33.40 -6.70 11.50
N PHE A 554 -32.61 -7.60 12.08
CA PHE A 554 -32.33 -8.90 11.51
C PHE A 554 -33.59 -9.79 11.61
N GLY A 555 -33.92 -10.52 10.54
CA GLY A 555 -35.06 -11.41 10.53
C GLY A 555 -35.13 -12.32 9.31
N PRO A 556 -36.09 -13.30 9.32
CA PRO A 556 -36.19 -14.31 8.27
C PRO A 556 -36.44 -13.76 6.86
N GLU A 557 -37.19 -12.69 6.76
CA GLU A 557 -37.51 -12.07 5.45
C GLU A 557 -36.26 -11.46 4.81
N LEU A 558 -35.40 -10.79 5.58
CA LEU A 558 -34.11 -10.27 5.11
C LEU A 558 -33.20 -11.42 4.66
N VAL A 559 -33.07 -12.46 5.48
CA VAL A 559 -32.27 -13.65 5.14
C VAL A 559 -32.72 -14.27 3.82
N LYS A 560 -34.03 -14.42 3.64
CA LYS A 560 -34.61 -14.97 2.41
C LYS A 560 -34.31 -14.09 1.19
N SER A 561 -34.44 -12.77 1.35
CA SER A 561 -34.14 -11.78 0.29
C SER A 561 -32.66 -11.83 -0.10
N ILE A 562 -31.74 -11.89 0.87
CA ILE A 562 -30.30 -12.01 0.65
C ILE A 562 -29.96 -13.33 -0.06
N CYS A 563 -30.50 -14.46 0.42
CA CYS A 563 -30.30 -15.77 -0.24
C CYS A 563 -30.76 -15.77 -1.68
N ASN A 564 -31.90 -15.12 -1.95
CA ASN A 564 -32.42 -15.02 -3.32
C ASN A 564 -31.55 -14.11 -4.19
N ALA A 565 -31.11 -12.97 -3.67
CA ALA A 565 -30.22 -12.06 -4.38
C ALA A 565 -28.88 -12.74 -4.75
N ILE A 566 -28.29 -13.49 -3.82
CA ILE A 566 -27.06 -14.26 -4.07
C ILE A 566 -27.31 -15.35 -5.12
N ARG A 567 -28.43 -16.07 -5.03
CA ARG A 567 -28.76 -17.13 -5.99
C ARG A 567 -28.94 -16.60 -7.41
N VAL A 568 -29.59 -15.45 -7.54
CA VAL A 568 -29.85 -14.80 -8.84
C VAL A 568 -28.61 -14.09 -9.39
N GLY A 569 -27.88 -13.38 -8.53
CA GLY A 569 -26.71 -12.61 -8.95
C GLY A 569 -25.44 -13.45 -9.15
N LEU A 570 -25.30 -14.60 -8.49
CA LEU A 570 -24.16 -15.49 -8.58
C LEU A 570 -24.63 -16.92 -8.95
N SER A 571 -24.91 -17.74 -7.94
CA SER A 571 -25.50 -19.08 -8.15
C SER A 571 -26.04 -19.63 -6.83
N ALA A 572 -26.82 -20.72 -6.91
CA ALA A 572 -27.29 -21.43 -5.72
C ALA A 572 -26.16 -21.95 -4.81
N ARG A 573 -24.97 -22.18 -5.36
CA ARG A 573 -23.80 -22.70 -4.63
C ARG A 573 -23.08 -21.63 -3.81
N HIS A 574 -23.31 -20.35 -4.10
CA HIS A 574 -22.76 -19.22 -3.34
C HIS A 574 -23.61 -18.88 -2.11
N VAL A 575 -24.82 -19.42 -2.01
CA VAL A 575 -25.72 -19.13 -0.90
C VAL A 575 -25.12 -19.69 0.41
N PRO A 576 -24.89 -18.83 1.43
CA PRO A 576 -24.37 -19.28 2.71
C PRO A 576 -25.28 -20.33 3.37
N SER A 577 -24.67 -21.29 4.05
CA SER A 577 -25.40 -22.31 4.79
C SER A 577 -26.09 -21.75 6.02
N LEU A 578 -25.48 -20.72 6.63
CA LEU A 578 -26.02 -19.99 7.78
C LEU A 578 -25.79 -18.50 7.59
N ILE A 579 -26.80 -17.71 7.92
CA ILE A 579 -26.73 -16.25 7.99
C ILE A 579 -27.12 -15.86 9.42
N LEU A 580 -26.22 -15.18 10.13
CA LEU A 580 -26.36 -14.82 11.54
C LEU A 580 -26.13 -13.32 11.74
N GLU A 581 -26.74 -12.76 12.77
CA GLU A 581 -26.49 -11.37 13.18
C GLU A 581 -25.23 -11.26 14.02
N THR A 582 -24.48 -10.15 13.84
CA THR A 582 -23.37 -9.77 14.72
C THR A 582 -23.43 -8.29 15.07
N LYS A 583 -22.91 -7.93 16.23
CA LYS A 583 -22.81 -6.52 16.67
C LYS A 583 -21.60 -5.80 16.10
N GLY A 584 -20.59 -6.52 15.62
CA GLY A 584 -19.36 -5.94 15.10
C GLY A 584 -18.62 -6.85 14.15
N ILE A 585 -18.01 -6.25 13.14
CA ILE A 585 -17.10 -6.92 12.20
C ILE A 585 -15.68 -6.49 12.55
N PRO A 586 -14.73 -7.42 12.77
CA PRO A 586 -13.35 -7.07 13.05
C PRO A 586 -12.61 -6.65 11.80
N TYR A 587 -11.77 -5.62 11.95
CA TYR A 587 -10.92 -5.08 10.89
C TYR A 587 -9.45 -5.04 11.32
N THR A 588 -8.56 -5.24 10.37
CA THR A 588 -7.14 -4.92 10.57
C THR A 588 -6.97 -3.41 10.71
N LEU A 589 -5.85 -2.97 11.26
CA LEU A 589 -5.47 -1.55 11.27
C LEU A 589 -5.51 -0.92 9.85
N ASN A 590 -5.38 -1.74 8.82
CA ASN A 590 -5.44 -1.36 7.42
C ASN A 590 -6.86 -1.35 6.84
N GLY A 591 -7.89 -1.49 7.66
CA GLY A 591 -9.28 -1.48 7.22
C GLY A 591 -9.70 -2.68 6.37
N LYS A 592 -9.00 -3.83 6.49
CA LYS A 592 -9.39 -5.10 5.85
C LYS A 592 -10.18 -5.96 6.83
N LYS A 593 -11.22 -6.62 6.36
CA LYS A 593 -12.00 -7.60 7.15
C LYS A 593 -11.10 -8.75 7.60
N VAL A 594 -11.27 -9.20 8.83
CA VAL A 594 -10.39 -10.20 9.46
C VAL A 594 -11.02 -11.60 9.41
N GLU A 595 -11.18 -12.12 8.21
CA GLU A 595 -11.82 -13.43 7.96
C GLU A 595 -11.05 -14.58 8.61
N VAL A 596 -9.72 -14.62 8.44
CA VAL A 596 -8.88 -15.73 8.92
C VAL A 596 -8.84 -15.84 10.44
N ALA A 597 -8.76 -14.69 11.15
CA ALA A 597 -8.77 -14.71 12.61
C ALA A 597 -10.13 -15.16 13.16
N VAL A 598 -11.23 -14.71 12.56
CA VAL A 598 -12.58 -15.16 12.95
C VAL A 598 -12.75 -16.65 12.69
N LYS A 599 -12.29 -17.16 11.56
CA LYS A 599 -12.25 -18.60 11.24
C LYS A 599 -11.51 -19.39 12.33
N GLN A 600 -10.36 -18.90 12.81
CA GLN A 600 -9.60 -19.53 13.87
C GLN A 600 -10.36 -19.55 15.19
N ILE A 601 -11.00 -18.44 15.56
CA ILE A 601 -11.79 -18.34 16.79
C ILE A 601 -12.95 -19.33 16.77
N ILE A 602 -13.68 -19.42 15.66
CA ILE A 602 -14.79 -20.37 15.50
C ILE A 602 -14.29 -21.82 15.57
N ALA A 603 -13.07 -22.08 15.12
CA ALA A 603 -12.41 -23.39 15.25
C ALA A 603 -11.80 -23.63 16.66
N GLY A 604 -12.08 -22.79 17.63
CA GLY A 604 -11.60 -22.91 19.03
C GLY A 604 -10.11 -22.57 19.22
N LYS A 605 -9.48 -21.95 18.22
CA LYS A 605 -8.06 -21.57 18.28
C LYS A 605 -7.88 -20.17 18.88
N ALA A 606 -6.79 -19.96 19.61
CA ALA A 606 -6.42 -18.64 20.09
C ALA A 606 -5.90 -17.76 18.94
N VAL A 607 -6.26 -16.48 18.99
CA VAL A 607 -5.70 -15.47 18.07
C VAL A 607 -4.64 -14.68 18.83
N GLU A 608 -3.41 -14.80 18.38
CA GLU A 608 -2.28 -14.01 18.84
C GLU A 608 -2.25 -12.65 18.14
N TYR A 609 -1.46 -11.69 18.67
CA TYR A 609 -1.24 -10.38 18.04
C TYR A 609 -2.50 -9.53 17.77
N ARG A 610 -3.36 -9.43 18.77
CA ARG A 610 -4.57 -8.57 18.72
C ARG A 610 -4.28 -7.10 18.43
N GLY A 611 -3.04 -6.65 18.64
CA GLY A 611 -2.58 -5.31 18.25
C GLY A 611 -2.58 -5.01 16.76
N ALA A 612 -2.77 -6.02 15.90
CA ALA A 612 -2.92 -5.85 14.46
C ALA A 612 -4.33 -5.41 14.02
N PHE A 613 -5.28 -5.32 14.96
CA PHE A 613 -6.68 -5.05 14.67
C PHE A 613 -7.11 -3.67 15.19
N SER A 614 -7.97 -3.00 14.43
CA SER A 614 -8.49 -1.68 14.80
C SER A 614 -9.58 -1.76 15.88
N ASN A 615 -10.27 -2.89 15.95
CA ASN A 615 -11.34 -3.18 16.90
C ASN A 615 -11.25 -4.63 17.41
N PRO A 616 -10.19 -4.96 18.18
CA PRO A 616 -9.92 -6.34 18.60
C PRO A 616 -11.01 -6.95 19.49
N GLU A 617 -11.80 -6.12 20.15
CA GLU A 617 -12.97 -6.54 20.95
C GLU A 617 -14.05 -7.22 20.10
N ALA A 618 -14.17 -6.86 18.83
CA ALA A 618 -15.14 -7.48 17.92
C ALA A 618 -14.85 -8.98 17.69
N LEU A 619 -13.61 -9.42 17.88
CA LEU A 619 -13.24 -10.83 17.76
C LEU A 619 -13.94 -11.71 18.81
N ASP A 620 -14.21 -11.17 19.99
CA ASP A 620 -14.82 -11.93 21.08
C ASP A 620 -16.30 -12.25 20.84
N LEU A 621 -16.94 -11.54 19.89
CA LEU A 621 -18.32 -11.79 19.46
C LEU A 621 -18.49 -13.14 18.73
N TYR A 622 -17.42 -13.73 18.26
CA TYR A 622 -17.41 -14.95 17.44
C TYR A 622 -17.05 -16.21 18.24
N ARG A 623 -16.93 -16.08 19.58
CA ARG A 623 -16.68 -17.22 20.46
C ARG A 623 -17.98 -17.89 20.85
N ASP A 624 -17.94 -19.20 20.94
CA ASP A 624 -19.01 -20.04 21.54
C ASP A 624 -20.42 -19.75 21.00
N ILE A 625 -20.53 -19.48 19.70
CA ILE A 625 -21.82 -19.24 19.02
C ILE A 625 -22.59 -20.58 18.98
N PRO A 626 -23.78 -20.67 19.63
CA PRO A 626 -24.50 -21.94 19.75
C PRO A 626 -24.82 -22.61 18.40
N GLU A 627 -25.23 -21.81 17.39
CA GLU A 627 -25.62 -22.30 16.06
C GLU A 627 -24.46 -22.92 15.28
N LEU A 628 -23.21 -22.77 15.75
CA LEU A 628 -22.01 -23.28 15.10
C LEU A 628 -21.46 -24.55 15.75
N GLN A 629 -22.01 -24.99 16.87
CA GLN A 629 -21.45 -26.09 17.67
C GLN A 629 -21.75 -27.48 17.06
N ASP A 630 -22.79 -27.61 16.26
CA ASP A 630 -23.28 -28.89 15.72
C ASP A 630 -22.82 -29.19 14.28
N PHE A 631 -21.69 -28.62 13.84
CA PHE A 631 -21.16 -28.89 12.51
C PHE A 631 -19.84 -29.62 12.52
#